data_65805c1be26b73d17986cd04c24a3aa2
#
_entry.id   65805c1be26b73d17986cd04c24a3aa2
#
_cell.length_a   1.000
_cell.length_b   1.000
_cell.length_c   1.000
_cell.angle_alpha   90.00
_cell.angle_beta   90.00
_cell.angle_gamma   90.00
#
_symmetry.space_group_name_H-M   'P 1'
#
loop_
_entity.id
_entity.type
_entity.pdbx_description
1 polymer ?
#
loop_
_entity_poly.entity_id
_entity_poly.type
_entity_poly.pdbx_seq_one_letter_code
_entity_poly.pdbx_strand_id
1 'polypeptide(L)'
;MADATPVENGAWRVATAFAAQSVSASSHNFFAVYTGESFASPERGVIGVMARAHAEGRISLPGARDAAQLAVHSFAEGYFGAQRTLSARRAASQALVSLNRWLAAQMHGDTTRHLAPVSLSALLLERRHIGMVQIGVCQLYRLRGKALSPLMRPHARLGEFLPARALGLNDEFTVDHAEELAEEGDVYLLIGGVEGVAPELVYGALLPRMAVAPGDDTVLAYAVLSALAPLPGIDKSVMVMRIAAAPADNGDTAMASLANLPLRPPPREGDVWDNFTIGQTLFRGRYTILKAAYDTIGQREVAMKIPLPSMLQDEVFAAGFMREAWIGTAVRGSNVVRYLDLPPERRSSLYLVMPLYRGESLEKRLNRPPLIGLPEGVGIALKLCEAVQDLAAIQIIHRDIKPENVMLLDERGEVRLLDLGLAYLPGIDTTEAVKPGGTIRYMAPELLHNVPASARTEVYALGVTIYRMFSGGPFPFGQREKLPLGRMRPDLPRWLGLVLQRALAPKPEDRYADAGELARALQTGLVQGGERVNQPLAQLRASELYVWRVLTALFATGFLYLLLHGH
;
A
#
# COMPACT_ATOMS: atom_id res chain seq x y z
N MET A 1 -31.97 -10.65 19.35
CA MET A 1 -32.34 -9.38 18.71
C MET A 1 -31.74 -9.39 17.34
N ALA A 2 -32.53 -9.24 16.31
CA ALA A 2 -32.07 -9.14 14.94
C ALA A 2 -32.43 -7.74 14.47
N ASP A 3 -31.43 -6.93 14.20
CA ASP A 3 -31.58 -5.66 13.51
C ASP A 3 -30.97 -5.80 12.13
N ALA A 4 -31.81 -5.66 11.09
CA ALA A 4 -31.34 -5.48 9.74
C ALA A 4 -30.96 -4.01 9.59
N THR A 5 -29.65 -3.73 9.68
CA THR A 5 -29.16 -2.36 9.56
C THR A 5 -28.45 -2.21 8.23
N PRO A 6 -28.84 -1.27 7.35
CA PRO A 6 -28.07 -0.95 6.17
C PRO A 6 -26.74 -0.31 6.60
N VAL A 7 -25.66 -0.80 6.04
CA VAL A 7 -24.32 -0.24 6.21
C VAL A 7 -23.93 0.42 4.88
N GLU A 8 -23.62 1.70 4.94
CA GLU A 8 -23.18 2.48 3.77
C GLU A 8 -21.74 2.96 3.98
N ASN A 9 -20.91 2.83 2.95
CA ASN A 9 -19.59 3.40 2.91
C ASN A 9 -19.25 3.75 1.46
N GLY A 10 -19.27 5.03 1.14
CA GLY A 10 -19.14 5.50 -0.23
C GLY A 10 -20.24 4.93 -1.13
N ALA A 11 -19.85 4.17 -2.17
CA ALA A 11 -20.79 3.53 -3.10
C ALA A 11 -21.23 2.12 -2.68
N TRP A 12 -20.71 1.58 -1.57
CA TRP A 12 -21.20 0.32 -1.01
C TRP A 12 -22.48 0.54 -0.22
N ARG A 13 -23.49 -0.26 -0.53
CA ARG A 13 -24.65 -0.46 0.33
C ARG A 13 -24.81 -1.95 0.62
N VAL A 14 -24.69 -2.28 1.90
CA VAL A 14 -24.73 -3.66 2.38
C VAL A 14 -25.84 -3.77 3.42
N ALA A 15 -26.80 -4.65 3.19
CA ALA A 15 -27.76 -5.02 4.22
C ALA A 15 -27.17 -6.14 5.08
N THR A 16 -27.28 -6.02 6.39
CA THR A 16 -26.73 -6.99 7.32
C THR A 16 -27.79 -7.49 8.28
N ALA A 17 -27.80 -8.79 8.54
CA ALA A 17 -28.68 -9.39 9.53
C ALA A 17 -27.92 -10.46 10.33
N PHE A 18 -28.32 -10.61 11.60
CA PHE A 18 -27.65 -11.52 12.52
C PHE A 18 -28.67 -12.38 13.24
N ALA A 19 -28.37 -13.64 13.43
CA ALA A 19 -29.11 -14.54 14.28
C ALA A 19 -28.14 -15.37 15.11
N ALA A 20 -28.42 -15.51 16.42
CA ALA A 20 -27.56 -16.31 17.29
C ALA A 20 -28.43 -17.06 18.34
N GLN A 21 -28.00 -18.27 18.66
CA GLN A 21 -28.53 -19.09 19.73
C GLN A 21 -27.39 -19.46 20.67
N SER A 22 -27.40 -18.94 21.89
CA SER A 22 -26.40 -19.25 22.91
C SER A 22 -27.00 -20.17 23.97
N VAL A 23 -26.20 -21.13 24.41
CA VAL A 23 -26.55 -22.06 25.50
C VAL A 23 -26.20 -21.49 26.86
N SER A 24 -25.33 -20.47 26.90
CA SER A 24 -24.87 -19.81 28.12
C SER A 24 -25.02 -18.29 28.05
N ALA A 25 -24.91 -17.61 29.19
CA ALA A 25 -24.91 -16.15 29.25
C ALA A 25 -23.73 -15.51 28.55
N SER A 26 -22.66 -16.27 28.29
CA SER A 26 -21.47 -15.85 27.56
C SER A 26 -21.33 -16.64 26.25
N SER A 27 -21.65 -16.04 25.11
CA SER A 27 -21.44 -16.64 23.79
C SER A 27 -19.94 -16.71 23.46
N HIS A 28 -19.49 -17.82 22.89
CA HIS A 28 -18.12 -17.97 22.38
C HIS A 28 -17.92 -17.31 21.02
N ASN A 29 -18.99 -16.89 20.37
CA ASN A 29 -18.94 -16.22 19.07
C ASN A 29 -19.11 -14.71 19.25
N PHE A 30 -18.36 -13.96 18.49
CA PHE A 30 -18.55 -12.52 18.30
C PHE A 30 -18.50 -12.20 16.81
N PHE A 31 -19.35 -11.29 16.38
CA PHE A 31 -19.42 -10.84 14.99
C PHE A 31 -19.75 -9.34 14.95
N ALA A 32 -19.18 -8.67 13.96
CA ALA A 32 -19.41 -7.25 13.73
C ALA A 32 -19.20 -6.88 12.26
N VAL A 33 -19.79 -5.76 11.87
CA VAL A 33 -19.56 -5.10 10.59
C VAL A 33 -18.99 -3.72 10.86
N TYR A 34 -17.92 -3.37 10.16
CA TYR A 34 -17.25 -2.08 10.29
C TYR A 34 -17.12 -1.42 8.93
N THR A 35 -17.14 -0.09 8.93
CA THR A 35 -16.88 0.74 7.75
C THR A 35 -15.55 1.44 7.87
N GLY A 36 -14.89 1.68 6.75
CA GLY A 36 -13.66 2.44 6.71
C GLY A 36 -13.82 3.88 7.19
N GLU A 37 -15.02 4.46 7.06
CA GLU A 37 -15.33 5.80 7.58
C GLU A 37 -15.15 5.88 9.10
N SER A 38 -15.53 4.83 9.84
CA SER A 38 -15.36 4.75 11.29
C SER A 38 -13.90 4.75 11.74
N PHE A 39 -12.96 4.47 10.83
CA PHE A 39 -11.50 4.40 11.08
C PHE A 39 -10.71 5.43 10.27
N ALA A 40 -11.35 6.45 9.73
CA ALA A 40 -10.74 7.45 8.85
C ALA A 40 -10.03 6.86 7.60
N SER A 41 -10.51 5.71 7.13
CA SER A 41 -9.99 4.97 5.96
C SER A 41 -11.14 4.55 5.02
N PRO A 42 -11.94 5.52 4.50
CA PRO A 42 -13.14 5.22 3.70
C PRO A 42 -12.84 4.39 2.44
N GLU A 43 -11.63 4.49 1.92
CA GLU A 43 -11.18 3.72 0.75
C GLU A 43 -11.12 2.21 0.99
N ARG A 44 -11.06 1.78 2.25
CA ARG A 44 -11.03 0.35 2.62
C ARG A 44 -12.41 -0.29 2.72
N GLY A 45 -13.45 0.47 2.40
CA GLY A 45 -14.80 -0.05 2.23
C GLY A 45 -15.43 -0.59 3.53
N VAL A 46 -15.97 -1.80 3.44
CA VAL A 46 -16.73 -2.45 4.52
C VAL A 46 -16.12 -3.80 4.84
N ILE A 47 -16.04 -4.16 6.12
CA ILE A 47 -15.67 -5.52 6.52
C ILE A 47 -16.77 -6.15 7.39
N GLY A 48 -17.05 -7.41 7.13
CA GLY A 48 -17.86 -8.27 8.00
C GLY A 48 -16.98 -9.33 8.63
N VAL A 49 -16.93 -9.39 9.95
CA VAL A 49 -16.01 -10.28 10.68
C VAL A 49 -16.79 -11.14 11.66
N MET A 50 -16.47 -12.43 11.70
CA MET A 50 -16.96 -13.37 12.71
C MET A 50 -15.77 -14.08 13.35
N ALA A 51 -15.73 -14.12 14.67
CA ALA A 51 -14.75 -14.86 15.43
C ALA A 51 -15.41 -15.81 16.44
N ARG A 52 -14.73 -16.92 16.72
CA ARG A 52 -15.12 -17.94 17.69
C ARG A 52 -13.94 -18.30 18.57
N ALA A 53 -14.12 -18.19 19.88
CA ALA A 53 -13.17 -18.68 20.86
C ALA A 53 -13.38 -20.18 21.14
N HIS A 54 -12.28 -20.92 21.27
CA HIS A 54 -12.28 -22.37 21.55
C HIS A 54 -11.84 -22.62 22.99
N ALA A 55 -12.76 -23.11 23.80
CA ALA A 55 -12.48 -23.54 25.17
C ALA A 55 -12.12 -25.03 25.19
N GLU A 56 -11.08 -25.42 25.91
CA GLU A 56 -10.80 -26.82 26.20
C GLU A 56 -11.85 -27.37 27.17
N GLY A 57 -12.59 -28.39 26.71
CA GLY A 57 -13.64 -29.04 27.49
C GLY A 57 -15.06 -28.45 27.29
N ARG A 58 -16.07 -29.07 27.92
CA ARG A 58 -17.49 -28.73 27.78
C ARG A 58 -17.93 -27.51 28.62
N ILE A 59 -17.01 -26.80 29.24
CA ILE A 59 -17.31 -25.71 30.19
C ILE A 59 -16.96 -24.38 29.52
N SER A 60 -17.92 -23.45 29.53
CA SER A 60 -17.73 -22.06 29.14
C SER A 60 -16.61 -21.44 29.97
N LEU A 61 -15.47 -21.08 29.35
CA LEU A 61 -14.44 -20.31 30.04
C LEU A 61 -14.91 -18.86 30.22
N PRO A 62 -14.83 -18.32 31.45
CA PRO A 62 -14.96 -16.89 31.66
C PRO A 62 -13.91 -16.18 30.77
N GLY A 63 -14.33 -15.25 29.91
CA GLY A 63 -13.42 -14.55 28.99
C GLY A 63 -13.36 -15.08 27.55
N ALA A 64 -14.02 -16.21 27.20
CA ALA A 64 -14.06 -16.69 25.82
C ALA A 64 -14.73 -15.68 24.88
N ARG A 65 -15.83 -15.05 25.28
CA ARG A 65 -16.46 -13.96 24.53
C ARG A 65 -15.53 -12.78 24.37
N ASP A 66 -14.81 -12.43 25.42
CA ASP A 66 -13.87 -11.31 25.41
C ASP A 66 -12.73 -11.57 24.44
N ALA A 67 -12.23 -12.81 24.33
CA ALA A 67 -11.21 -13.20 23.37
C ALA A 67 -11.71 -13.08 21.91
N ALA A 68 -12.94 -13.56 21.62
CA ALA A 68 -13.54 -13.43 20.29
C ALA A 68 -13.83 -11.97 19.94
N GLN A 69 -14.36 -11.19 20.88
CA GLN A 69 -14.63 -9.77 20.71
C GLN A 69 -13.34 -8.98 20.48
N LEU A 70 -12.32 -9.22 21.29
CA LEU A 70 -11.01 -8.59 21.16
C LEU A 70 -10.38 -8.91 19.79
N ALA A 71 -10.46 -10.17 19.36
CA ALA A 71 -9.93 -10.58 18.06
C ALA A 71 -10.59 -9.83 16.90
N VAL A 72 -11.92 -9.65 16.94
CA VAL A 72 -12.67 -8.93 15.91
C VAL A 72 -12.30 -7.44 15.89
N HIS A 73 -12.24 -6.78 17.05
CA HIS A 73 -11.87 -5.36 17.14
C HIS A 73 -10.43 -5.12 16.73
N SER A 74 -9.47 -5.91 17.26
CA SER A 74 -8.06 -5.77 16.91
C SER A 74 -7.78 -6.06 15.43
N PHE A 75 -8.52 -7.02 14.84
CA PHE A 75 -8.45 -7.26 13.41
C PHE A 75 -8.93 -6.05 12.61
N ALA A 76 -10.08 -5.47 12.98
CA ALA A 76 -10.61 -4.29 12.32
C ALA A 76 -9.66 -3.08 12.42
N GLU A 77 -9.14 -2.79 13.62
CA GLU A 77 -8.15 -1.74 13.84
C GLU A 77 -6.89 -1.96 13.01
N GLY A 78 -6.36 -3.18 13.01
CA GLY A 78 -5.16 -3.52 12.22
C GLY A 78 -5.40 -3.44 10.72
N TYR A 79 -6.56 -3.86 10.22
CA TYR A 79 -6.92 -3.80 8.82
C TYR A 79 -7.10 -2.36 8.32
N PHE A 80 -7.92 -1.56 9.01
CA PHE A 80 -8.17 -0.17 8.64
C PHE A 80 -6.98 0.74 8.93
N GLY A 81 -6.19 0.46 9.97
CA GLY A 81 -4.95 1.17 10.28
C GLY A 81 -3.77 0.78 9.39
N ALA A 82 -3.89 -0.26 8.56
CA ALA A 82 -2.84 -0.66 7.64
C ALA A 82 -2.60 0.42 6.58
N GLN A 83 -1.37 0.47 6.07
CA GLN A 83 -0.99 1.43 5.04
C GLN A 83 -1.94 1.36 3.83
N ARG A 84 -2.36 2.51 3.32
CA ARG A 84 -3.32 2.64 2.20
C ARG A 84 -2.89 1.94 0.91
N THR A 85 -1.59 1.77 0.74
CA THR A 85 -0.98 1.09 -0.42
C THR A 85 -1.03 -0.43 -0.36
N LEU A 86 -1.35 -1.02 0.80
CA LEU A 86 -1.51 -2.45 0.92
C LEU A 86 -2.84 -2.89 0.32
N SER A 87 -2.82 -3.97 -0.46
CA SER A 87 -4.07 -4.63 -0.89
C SER A 87 -4.86 -5.14 0.33
N ALA A 88 -6.18 -5.31 0.18
CA ALA A 88 -7.05 -5.87 1.23
C ALA A 88 -6.47 -7.16 1.82
N ARG A 89 -6.03 -8.07 0.96
CA ARG A 89 -5.40 -9.35 1.36
C ARG A 89 -4.18 -9.15 2.26
N ARG A 90 -3.26 -8.22 1.90
CA ARG A 90 -2.03 -8.00 2.68
C ARG A 90 -2.30 -7.26 3.99
N ALA A 91 -3.19 -6.27 3.97
CA ALA A 91 -3.61 -5.58 5.17
C ALA A 91 -4.23 -6.56 6.18
N ALA A 92 -5.13 -7.44 5.71
CA ALA A 92 -5.73 -8.48 6.54
C ALA A 92 -4.69 -9.49 7.06
N SER A 93 -3.76 -9.95 6.21
CA SER A 93 -2.68 -10.85 6.63
C SER A 93 -1.80 -10.21 7.70
N GLN A 94 -1.41 -8.96 7.53
CA GLN A 94 -0.58 -8.23 8.50
C GLN A 94 -1.30 -8.05 9.84
N ALA A 95 -2.59 -7.69 9.81
CA ALA A 95 -3.42 -7.57 11.00
C ALA A 95 -3.52 -8.92 11.74
N LEU A 96 -3.75 -10.02 11.01
CA LEU A 96 -3.85 -11.35 11.60
C LEU A 96 -2.51 -11.85 12.16
N VAL A 97 -1.38 -11.60 11.49
CA VAL A 97 -0.03 -11.95 12.01
C VAL A 97 0.25 -11.23 13.32
N SER A 98 -0.04 -9.93 13.38
CA SER A 98 0.14 -9.13 14.59
C SER A 98 -0.74 -9.61 15.74
N LEU A 99 -2.02 -9.87 15.43
CA LEU A 99 -2.99 -10.40 16.38
C LEU A 99 -2.61 -11.79 16.89
N ASN A 100 -2.19 -12.69 15.99
CA ASN A 100 -1.74 -14.03 16.38
C ASN A 100 -0.57 -14.00 17.35
N ARG A 101 0.46 -13.20 17.03
CA ARG A 101 1.65 -13.06 17.88
C ARG A 101 1.28 -12.51 19.26
N TRP A 102 0.37 -11.54 19.30
CA TRP A 102 -0.09 -10.99 20.56
C TRP A 102 -0.90 -12.02 21.38
N LEU A 103 -1.86 -12.73 20.77
CA LEU A 103 -2.65 -13.77 21.44
C LEU A 103 -1.75 -14.91 21.95
N ALA A 104 -0.82 -15.40 21.14
CA ALA A 104 0.12 -16.44 21.54
C ALA A 104 0.97 -16.01 22.75
N ALA A 105 1.49 -14.79 22.73
CA ALA A 105 2.26 -14.25 23.85
C ALA A 105 1.43 -14.15 25.14
N GLN A 106 0.15 -13.76 25.06
CA GLN A 106 -0.75 -13.69 26.23
C GLN A 106 -1.10 -15.09 26.77
N MET A 107 -1.25 -16.08 25.91
CA MET A 107 -1.56 -17.44 26.32
C MET A 107 -0.37 -18.15 26.99
N HIS A 108 0.87 -17.80 26.63
CA HIS A 108 2.08 -18.38 27.23
C HIS A 108 2.56 -17.64 28.47
N GLY A 109 2.17 -16.37 28.67
CA GLY A 109 2.76 -15.49 29.68
C GLY A 109 1.96 -15.28 30.98
N ASP A 110 0.64 -15.42 30.96
CA ASP A 110 -0.22 -15.11 32.13
C ASP A 110 -1.31 -16.15 32.36
N THR A 111 -1.12 -16.93 33.42
CA THR A 111 -2.08 -17.98 33.85
C THR A 111 -3.37 -17.41 34.45
N THR A 112 -3.47 -16.09 34.66
CA THR A 112 -4.64 -15.44 35.26
C THR A 112 -5.65 -14.95 34.22
N ARG A 113 -5.23 -14.73 32.94
CA ARG A 113 -6.11 -14.40 31.84
C ARG A 113 -6.39 -15.67 31.01
N HIS A 114 -7.53 -16.26 31.21
CA HIS A 114 -7.98 -17.43 30.45
C HIS A 114 -8.42 -17.04 29.02
N LEU A 115 -7.46 -16.60 28.19
CA LEU A 115 -7.69 -16.39 26.76
C LEU A 115 -7.69 -17.76 26.06
N ALA A 116 -8.56 -17.91 25.07
CA ALA A 116 -8.71 -19.13 24.30
C ALA A 116 -8.25 -18.90 22.85
N PRO A 117 -7.78 -19.94 22.12
CA PRO A 117 -7.53 -19.84 20.68
C PRO A 117 -8.79 -19.38 19.94
N VAL A 118 -8.62 -18.56 18.90
CA VAL A 118 -9.71 -17.93 18.18
C VAL A 118 -9.71 -18.31 16.70
N SER A 119 -10.81 -18.85 16.21
CA SER A 119 -11.12 -18.93 14.78
C SER A 119 -11.67 -17.59 14.33
N LEU A 120 -11.25 -17.11 13.15
CA LEU A 120 -11.71 -15.86 12.57
C LEU A 120 -11.94 -16.00 11.06
N SER A 121 -13.08 -15.53 10.60
CA SER A 121 -13.38 -15.38 9.18
C SER A 121 -13.89 -13.97 8.91
N ALA A 122 -13.42 -13.38 7.80
CA ALA A 122 -13.83 -12.04 7.42
C ALA A 122 -14.10 -11.92 5.92
N LEU A 123 -15.07 -11.08 5.60
CA LEU A 123 -15.36 -10.53 4.27
C LEU A 123 -14.81 -9.12 4.20
N LEU A 124 -14.05 -8.83 3.18
CA LEU A 124 -13.37 -7.55 2.95
C LEU A 124 -13.91 -6.93 1.66
N LEU A 125 -14.82 -5.99 1.78
CA LEU A 125 -15.45 -5.31 0.65
C LEU A 125 -14.66 -4.06 0.33
N GLU A 126 -13.74 -4.16 -0.65
CA GLU A 126 -12.91 -3.05 -1.09
C GLU A 126 -13.10 -2.83 -2.58
N ARG A 127 -13.40 -1.60 -2.99
CA ARG A 127 -13.70 -1.23 -4.39
C ARG A 127 -14.88 -2.05 -4.94
N ARG A 128 -14.66 -3.01 -5.84
CA ARG A 128 -15.68 -3.94 -6.35
C ARG A 128 -15.35 -5.40 -6.05
N HIS A 129 -14.28 -5.62 -5.29
CA HIS A 129 -13.84 -6.96 -4.92
C HIS A 129 -14.29 -7.32 -3.51
N ILE A 130 -14.58 -8.59 -3.33
CA ILE A 130 -14.80 -9.17 -2.02
C ILE A 130 -13.64 -10.12 -1.75
N GLY A 131 -12.74 -9.65 -0.90
CA GLY A 131 -11.70 -10.48 -0.32
C GLY A 131 -12.27 -11.31 0.82
N MET A 132 -11.77 -12.52 0.97
CA MET A 132 -12.13 -13.44 2.04
C MET A 132 -10.88 -13.90 2.75
N VAL A 133 -10.90 -13.91 4.06
CA VAL A 133 -9.83 -14.46 4.88
C VAL A 133 -10.41 -15.41 5.91
N GLN A 134 -9.73 -16.53 6.13
CA GLN A 134 -10.18 -17.54 7.08
C GLN A 134 -9.01 -18.18 7.83
N ILE A 135 -9.20 -18.31 9.14
CA ILE A 135 -8.42 -19.17 9.99
C ILE A 135 -9.36 -19.86 10.98
N GLY A 136 -9.35 -21.19 11.03
CA GLY A 136 -10.20 -21.97 11.92
C GLY A 136 -11.47 -22.52 11.26
N VAL A 137 -12.56 -22.64 12.02
CA VAL A 137 -13.72 -23.46 11.65
C VAL A 137 -14.98 -22.70 11.27
N CYS A 138 -14.96 -21.36 11.27
CA CYS A 138 -16.11 -20.59 10.77
C CYS A 138 -16.29 -20.88 9.26
N GLN A 139 -17.56 -21.02 8.84
CA GLN A 139 -17.87 -21.39 7.46
C GLN A 139 -18.41 -20.20 6.68
N LEU A 140 -18.03 -20.10 5.43
CA LEU A 140 -18.37 -19.00 4.54
C LEU A 140 -19.07 -19.54 3.29
N TYR A 141 -20.25 -19.01 3.00
CA TYR A 141 -21.04 -19.33 1.81
C TYR A 141 -21.42 -18.08 1.05
N ARG A 142 -21.59 -18.21 -0.27
CA ARG A 142 -22.21 -17.21 -1.13
C ARG A 142 -23.45 -17.80 -1.79
N LEU A 143 -24.54 -17.04 -1.73
CA LEU A 143 -25.73 -17.29 -2.51
C LEU A 143 -25.83 -16.23 -3.62
N ARG A 144 -25.66 -16.67 -4.86
CA ARG A 144 -25.81 -15.83 -6.07
C ARG A 144 -26.96 -16.36 -6.91
N GLY A 145 -28.00 -15.56 -7.05
CA GLY A 145 -29.27 -16.02 -7.64
C GLY A 145 -29.86 -17.20 -6.85
N LYS A 146 -29.82 -18.41 -7.43
CA LYS A 146 -30.27 -19.66 -6.79
C LYS A 146 -29.12 -20.63 -6.49
N ALA A 147 -27.86 -20.24 -6.68
CA ALA A 147 -26.73 -21.09 -6.45
C ALA A 147 -26.05 -20.76 -5.11
N LEU A 148 -25.98 -21.72 -4.21
CA LEU A 148 -25.23 -21.64 -2.97
C LEU A 148 -23.86 -22.32 -3.17
N SER A 149 -22.79 -21.60 -2.89
CA SER A 149 -21.43 -22.09 -3.02
C SER A 149 -20.66 -21.92 -1.70
N PRO A 150 -20.00 -22.96 -1.17
CA PRO A 150 -19.03 -22.79 -0.11
C PRO A 150 -17.80 -22.07 -0.68
N LEU A 151 -17.31 -21.06 0.01
CA LEU A 151 -16.21 -20.22 -0.49
C LEU A 151 -14.86 -20.62 0.08
N MET A 152 -14.86 -21.19 1.29
CA MET A 152 -13.65 -21.56 1.99
C MET A 152 -13.82 -22.90 2.71
N ARG A 153 -12.70 -23.59 2.96
CA ARG A 153 -12.70 -24.88 3.69
C ARG A 153 -12.37 -24.64 5.15
N PRO A 154 -13.22 -25.11 6.10
CA PRO A 154 -12.91 -25.01 7.52
C PRO A 154 -11.72 -25.86 7.91
N HIS A 155 -10.91 -25.37 8.86
CA HIS A 155 -9.74 -26.10 9.40
C HIS A 155 -10.14 -27.02 10.57
N ALA A 156 -11.20 -27.81 10.38
CA ALA A 156 -11.67 -28.76 11.38
C ALA A 156 -10.77 -30.01 11.43
N ARG A 157 -10.64 -30.56 12.65
CA ARG A 157 -10.09 -31.92 12.88
C ARG A 157 -11.21 -32.81 13.39
N LEU A 158 -11.47 -33.89 12.69
CA LEU A 158 -12.50 -34.84 13.08
C LEU A 158 -12.21 -35.41 14.49
N GLY A 159 -13.16 -35.17 15.42
CA GLY A 159 -13.08 -35.70 16.79
C GLY A 159 -12.23 -34.89 17.77
N GLU A 160 -11.64 -33.79 17.37
CA GLU A 160 -10.89 -32.87 18.25
C GLU A 160 -11.69 -31.61 18.58
N PHE A 161 -11.51 -31.10 19.81
CA PHE A 161 -12.17 -29.86 20.28
C PHE A 161 -11.51 -28.59 19.72
N LEU A 162 -10.22 -28.67 19.36
CA LEU A 162 -9.47 -27.57 18.82
C LEU A 162 -9.33 -27.72 17.29
N PRO A 163 -9.47 -26.63 16.55
CA PRO A 163 -9.26 -26.64 15.11
C PRO A 163 -7.79 -26.93 14.77
N ALA A 164 -7.53 -27.41 13.56
CA ALA A 164 -6.17 -27.60 13.07
C ALA A 164 -5.37 -26.30 13.04
N ARG A 165 -6.07 -25.16 12.88
CA ARG A 165 -5.49 -23.80 12.87
C ARG A 165 -6.43 -22.85 13.58
N ALA A 166 -5.87 -21.99 14.44
CA ALA A 166 -6.56 -20.89 15.10
C ALA A 166 -5.54 -19.83 15.52
N LEU A 167 -5.99 -18.60 15.71
CA LEU A 167 -5.18 -17.52 16.27
C LEU A 167 -4.80 -17.85 17.72
N GLY A 168 -3.56 -17.60 18.07
CA GLY A 168 -3.00 -17.90 19.40
C GLY A 168 -2.57 -19.36 19.62
N LEU A 169 -2.88 -20.27 18.69
CA LEU A 169 -2.55 -21.69 18.87
C LEU A 169 -1.06 -21.99 18.60
N ASN A 170 -0.48 -21.35 17.60
CA ASN A 170 0.92 -21.54 17.19
C ASN A 170 1.52 -20.19 16.78
N ASP A 171 2.83 -20.03 16.93
CA ASP A 171 3.56 -18.82 16.50
C ASP A 171 3.54 -18.66 14.98
N GLU A 172 3.73 -19.75 14.24
CA GLU A 172 3.62 -19.79 12.80
C GLU A 172 2.25 -20.31 12.36
N PHE A 173 1.58 -19.58 11.48
CA PHE A 173 0.28 -19.98 10.96
C PHE A 173 0.09 -19.48 9.51
N THR A 174 -0.77 -20.17 8.78
CA THR A 174 -1.18 -19.77 7.44
C THR A 174 -2.65 -19.36 7.45
N VAL A 175 -2.95 -18.30 6.74
CA VAL A 175 -4.31 -17.77 6.54
C VAL A 175 -4.76 -18.16 5.12
N ASP A 176 -5.94 -18.72 5.00
CA ASP A 176 -6.53 -18.99 3.70
C ASP A 176 -7.17 -17.70 3.16
N HIS A 177 -6.98 -17.46 1.87
CA HIS A 177 -7.46 -16.31 1.16
C HIS A 177 -8.21 -16.70 -0.10
N ALA A 178 -9.30 -16.01 -0.39
CA ALA A 178 -9.99 -16.03 -1.67
C ALA A 178 -10.43 -14.62 -2.03
N GLU A 179 -10.71 -14.39 -3.30
CA GLU A 179 -11.17 -13.11 -3.80
C GLU A 179 -12.12 -13.34 -4.99
N GLU A 180 -13.16 -12.54 -5.07
CA GLU A 180 -14.09 -12.57 -6.20
C GLU A 180 -14.69 -11.17 -6.46
N LEU A 181 -15.31 -11.00 -7.63
CA LEU A 181 -16.06 -9.79 -7.96
C LEU A 181 -17.45 -9.83 -7.31
N ALA A 182 -17.82 -8.71 -6.68
CA ALA A 182 -19.14 -8.53 -6.12
C ALA A 182 -20.19 -8.33 -7.23
N GLU A 183 -21.32 -8.98 -7.10
CA GLU A 183 -22.52 -8.72 -7.90
C GLU A 183 -23.63 -8.20 -7.00
N GLU A 184 -24.42 -7.26 -7.50
CA GLU A 184 -25.60 -6.79 -6.75
C GLU A 184 -26.59 -7.93 -6.58
N GLY A 185 -27.09 -8.08 -5.35
CA GLY A 185 -27.97 -9.18 -4.96
C GLY A 185 -27.24 -10.38 -4.38
N ASP A 186 -25.91 -10.45 -4.42
CA ASP A 186 -25.16 -11.51 -3.72
C ASP A 186 -25.45 -11.49 -2.22
N VAL A 187 -25.60 -12.68 -1.65
CA VAL A 187 -25.78 -12.86 -0.21
C VAL A 187 -24.66 -13.74 0.33
N TYR A 188 -23.88 -13.18 1.25
CA TYR A 188 -22.83 -13.89 1.97
C TYR A 188 -23.30 -14.31 3.34
N LEU A 189 -22.98 -15.57 3.70
CA LEU A 189 -23.33 -16.12 5.01
C LEU A 189 -22.06 -16.56 5.73
N LEU A 190 -21.87 -16.06 6.95
CA LEU A 190 -20.85 -16.54 7.87
C LEU A 190 -21.55 -17.33 8.97
N ILE A 191 -21.10 -18.58 9.17
CA ILE A 191 -21.69 -19.51 10.13
C ILE A 191 -20.62 -19.91 11.15
N GLY A 192 -20.93 -19.70 12.42
CA GLY A 192 -20.10 -20.08 13.56
C GLY A 192 -20.84 -21.02 14.52
N GLY A 193 -20.07 -21.77 15.31
CA GLY A 193 -20.64 -22.61 16.36
C GLY A 193 -21.04 -24.02 15.93
N VAL A 194 -20.86 -24.36 14.65
CA VAL A 194 -21.13 -25.69 14.10
C VAL A 194 -20.01 -26.09 13.17
N GLU A 195 -19.60 -27.34 13.17
CA GLU A 195 -18.58 -27.86 12.28
C GLU A 195 -19.21 -28.71 11.16
N GLY A 196 -18.66 -28.62 9.94
CA GLY A 196 -19.02 -29.50 8.84
C GLY A 196 -20.47 -29.36 8.36
N VAL A 197 -21.01 -28.14 8.31
CA VAL A 197 -22.37 -27.92 7.79
C VAL A 197 -22.40 -28.23 6.29
N ALA A 198 -23.27 -29.14 5.91
CA ALA A 198 -23.49 -29.47 4.51
C ALA A 198 -24.17 -28.30 3.77
N PRO A 199 -23.68 -27.89 2.59
CA PRO A 199 -24.30 -26.82 1.80
C PRO A 199 -25.79 -27.06 1.53
N GLU A 200 -26.20 -28.31 1.38
CA GLU A 200 -27.57 -28.72 1.10
C GLU A 200 -28.52 -28.36 2.26
N LEU A 201 -28.06 -28.44 3.49
CA LEU A 201 -28.83 -28.05 4.67
C LEU A 201 -29.08 -26.53 4.67
N VAL A 202 -28.04 -25.76 4.41
CA VAL A 202 -28.14 -24.29 4.33
C VAL A 202 -29.05 -23.88 3.17
N TYR A 203 -28.88 -24.49 2.02
CA TYR A 203 -29.67 -24.22 0.83
C TYR A 203 -31.15 -24.56 1.05
N GLY A 204 -31.43 -25.75 1.64
CA GLY A 204 -32.80 -26.18 1.98
C GLY A 204 -33.51 -25.21 2.93
N ALA A 205 -32.79 -24.56 3.83
CA ALA A 205 -33.32 -23.56 4.73
C ALA A 205 -33.62 -22.22 4.05
N LEU A 206 -32.76 -21.80 3.11
CA LEU A 206 -32.87 -20.53 2.42
C LEU A 206 -33.94 -20.51 1.33
N LEU A 207 -34.04 -21.55 0.52
CA LEU A 207 -34.88 -21.60 -0.68
C LEU A 207 -36.36 -21.26 -0.44
N PRO A 208 -37.04 -21.85 0.57
CA PRO A 208 -38.44 -21.53 0.86
C PRO A 208 -38.65 -20.07 1.30
N ARG A 209 -37.65 -19.49 2.00
CA ARG A 209 -37.76 -18.14 2.57
C ARG A 209 -37.51 -17.06 1.54
N MET A 210 -36.59 -17.32 0.58
CA MET A 210 -36.38 -16.44 -0.55
C MET A 210 -37.64 -16.26 -1.43
N ALA A 211 -38.46 -17.30 -1.51
CA ALA A 211 -39.72 -17.25 -2.25
C ALA A 211 -40.82 -16.45 -1.52
N VAL A 212 -40.83 -16.48 -0.20
CA VAL A 212 -41.92 -15.88 0.64
C VAL A 212 -41.59 -14.45 1.08
N ALA A 213 -40.31 -14.19 1.39
CA ALA A 213 -39.83 -12.89 1.87
C ALA A 213 -38.56 -12.47 1.13
N PRO A 214 -38.69 -12.12 -0.18
CA PRO A 214 -37.54 -11.70 -0.96
C PRO A 214 -36.94 -10.40 -0.38
N GLY A 215 -35.65 -10.45 -0.04
CA GLY A 215 -34.92 -9.30 0.49
C GLY A 215 -34.93 -9.13 2.01
N ASP A 216 -35.64 -9.98 2.77
CA ASP A 216 -35.60 -9.98 4.23
C ASP A 216 -34.45 -10.87 4.74
N ASP A 217 -33.30 -10.24 5.00
CA ASP A 217 -32.09 -10.93 5.44
C ASP A 217 -32.20 -11.47 6.88
N THR A 218 -33.07 -10.88 7.70
CA THR A 218 -33.34 -11.35 9.06
C THR A 218 -34.05 -12.70 9.03
N VAL A 219 -35.04 -12.86 8.14
CA VAL A 219 -35.72 -14.13 7.92
C VAL A 219 -34.75 -15.20 7.42
N LEU A 220 -33.80 -14.84 6.53
CA LEU A 220 -32.78 -15.75 6.05
C LEU A 220 -31.85 -16.21 7.17
N ALA A 221 -31.37 -15.29 8.02
CA ALA A 221 -30.47 -15.60 9.12
C ALA A 221 -31.14 -16.56 10.12
N TYR A 222 -32.40 -16.32 10.49
CA TYR A 222 -33.16 -17.19 11.38
C TYR A 222 -33.51 -18.56 10.78
N ALA A 223 -33.77 -18.61 9.47
CA ALA A 223 -34.05 -19.88 8.80
C ALA A 223 -32.83 -20.79 8.84
N VAL A 224 -31.63 -20.23 8.53
CA VAL A 224 -30.38 -20.99 8.61
C VAL A 224 -30.10 -21.39 10.07
N LEU A 225 -30.21 -20.47 11.04
CA LEU A 225 -30.01 -20.79 12.47
C LEU A 225 -30.92 -21.92 12.96
N SER A 226 -32.19 -21.89 12.55
CA SER A 226 -33.14 -22.96 12.89
C SER A 226 -32.78 -24.32 12.29
N ALA A 227 -32.29 -24.34 11.05
CA ALA A 227 -31.80 -25.56 10.40
C ALA A 227 -30.54 -26.12 11.09
N LEU A 228 -29.71 -25.23 11.66
CA LEU A 228 -28.51 -25.64 12.41
C LEU A 228 -28.84 -26.16 13.82
N ALA A 229 -30.04 -25.88 14.35
CA ALA A 229 -30.40 -26.20 15.73
C ALA A 229 -30.16 -27.68 16.11
N PRO A 230 -30.50 -28.70 15.28
CA PRO A 230 -30.31 -30.10 15.63
C PRO A 230 -28.85 -30.58 15.55
N LEU A 231 -27.96 -29.80 14.91
CA LEU A 231 -26.56 -30.22 14.75
C LEU A 231 -25.79 -30.08 16.09
N PRO A 232 -24.74 -30.91 16.29
CA PRO A 232 -23.87 -30.73 17.45
C PRO A 232 -23.13 -29.40 17.36
N GLY A 233 -22.91 -28.74 18.49
CA GLY A 233 -22.23 -27.47 18.60
C GLY A 233 -22.82 -26.56 19.65
N ILE A 234 -22.04 -25.64 20.15
CA ILE A 234 -22.42 -24.64 21.15
C ILE A 234 -22.41 -23.25 20.54
N ASP A 235 -23.34 -22.39 20.95
CA ASP A 235 -23.39 -20.97 20.56
C ASP A 235 -23.42 -20.77 19.04
N LYS A 236 -24.46 -21.28 18.41
CA LYS A 236 -24.62 -21.16 16.95
C LYS A 236 -24.93 -19.74 16.56
N SER A 237 -24.27 -19.24 15.51
CA SER A 237 -24.46 -17.90 14.99
C SER A 237 -24.39 -17.87 13.46
N VAL A 238 -25.22 -17.00 12.89
CA VAL A 238 -25.31 -16.76 11.46
C VAL A 238 -25.27 -15.25 11.24
N MET A 239 -24.35 -14.80 10.40
CA MET A 239 -24.32 -13.44 9.87
C MET A 239 -24.64 -13.50 8.38
N VAL A 240 -25.57 -12.68 7.96
CA VAL A 240 -25.95 -12.49 6.55
C VAL A 240 -25.52 -11.10 6.11
N MET A 241 -24.85 -11.03 4.97
CA MET A 241 -24.48 -9.77 4.33
C MET A 241 -24.95 -9.80 2.87
N ARG A 242 -25.89 -8.92 2.51
CA ARG A 242 -26.38 -8.78 1.14
C ARG A 242 -25.78 -7.55 0.49
N ILE A 243 -25.25 -7.70 -0.70
CA ILE A 243 -24.77 -6.60 -1.52
C ILE A 243 -25.98 -5.92 -2.18
N ALA A 244 -26.43 -4.81 -1.61
CA ALA A 244 -27.53 -4.02 -2.17
C ALA A 244 -27.08 -3.05 -3.27
N ALA A 245 -25.83 -2.55 -3.16
CA ALA A 245 -25.16 -1.84 -4.23
C ALA A 245 -23.64 -2.00 -4.08
N ALA A 246 -22.94 -2.14 -5.19
CA ALA A 246 -21.49 -2.14 -5.25
C ALA A 246 -21.00 -0.86 -5.96
N PRO A 247 -19.78 -0.38 -5.66
CA PRO A 247 -19.19 0.75 -6.36
C PRO A 247 -19.21 0.54 -7.88
N ALA A 248 -19.51 1.60 -8.61
CA ALA A 248 -19.36 1.58 -10.06
C ALA A 248 -17.89 1.31 -10.40
N ASP A 249 -17.67 0.59 -11.49
CA ASP A 249 -16.38 0.10 -11.92
C ASP A 249 -15.48 1.22 -12.46
N ASN A 250 -14.96 2.07 -11.57
CA ASN A 250 -14.22 3.27 -11.96
C ASN A 250 -12.68 3.12 -11.92
N GLY A 251 -12.12 1.94 -11.68
CA GLY A 251 -10.66 1.85 -11.60
C GLY A 251 -10.01 0.48 -11.59
N ASP A 252 -10.61 -0.56 -11.04
CA ASP A 252 -9.97 -1.89 -10.97
C ASP A 252 -10.22 -2.73 -12.23
N THR A 253 -11.32 -2.48 -12.95
CA THR A 253 -11.52 -3.02 -14.29
C THR A 253 -10.49 -2.47 -15.26
N ALA A 254 -10.03 -1.24 -15.09
CA ALA A 254 -8.96 -0.70 -15.92
C ALA A 254 -7.66 -1.52 -15.74
N MET A 255 -7.28 -1.90 -14.53
CA MET A 255 -6.09 -2.72 -14.28
C MET A 255 -6.30 -4.19 -14.70
N ALA A 256 -7.42 -4.81 -14.34
CA ALA A 256 -7.74 -6.16 -14.74
C ALA A 256 -8.00 -6.26 -16.26
N SER A 257 -8.63 -5.26 -16.86
CA SER A 257 -8.80 -5.20 -18.31
C SER A 257 -7.48 -4.95 -19.04
N LEU A 258 -6.56 -4.16 -18.46
CA LEU A 258 -5.21 -4.00 -19.00
C LEU A 258 -4.40 -5.30 -18.96
N ALA A 259 -4.51 -6.08 -17.88
CA ALA A 259 -3.82 -7.37 -17.73
C ALA A 259 -4.23 -8.40 -18.79
N ASN A 260 -5.46 -8.31 -19.28
CA ASN A 260 -6.00 -9.20 -20.29
C ASN A 260 -5.82 -8.69 -21.73
N LEU A 261 -5.28 -7.48 -21.92
CA LEU A 261 -5.05 -6.94 -23.25
C LEU A 261 -3.89 -7.65 -23.96
N PRO A 262 -4.07 -7.99 -25.24
CA PRO A 262 -3.00 -8.60 -26.01
C PRO A 262 -1.84 -7.61 -26.20
N LEU A 263 -0.62 -8.10 -26.21
CA LEU A 263 0.52 -7.35 -26.69
C LEU A 263 0.55 -7.46 -28.23
N ARG A 264 0.59 -6.32 -28.92
CA ARG A 264 0.68 -6.24 -30.37
C ARG A 264 1.99 -5.61 -30.80
N PRO A 265 2.51 -5.91 -31.99
CA PRO A 265 3.66 -5.19 -32.55
C PRO A 265 3.39 -3.68 -32.58
N PRO A 266 4.43 -2.86 -32.28
CA PRO A 266 4.29 -1.41 -32.33
C PRO A 266 3.82 -0.95 -33.73
N PRO A 267 2.84 -0.04 -33.81
CA PRO A 267 2.32 0.46 -35.07
C PRO A 267 3.36 1.29 -35.83
N ARG A 268 3.19 1.45 -37.12
CA ARG A 268 4.03 2.29 -37.97
C ARG A 268 3.60 3.75 -37.86
N GLU A 269 4.47 4.65 -38.28
CA GLU A 269 4.12 6.05 -38.43
C GLU A 269 3.03 6.21 -39.50
N GLY A 270 2.01 7.00 -39.21
CA GLY A 270 0.82 7.19 -40.03
C GLY A 270 -0.34 6.22 -39.75
N ASP A 271 -0.11 5.11 -39.04
CA ASP A 271 -1.18 4.19 -38.65
C ASP A 271 -2.14 4.88 -37.68
N VAL A 272 -3.42 4.45 -37.73
CA VAL A 272 -4.41 4.82 -36.70
C VAL A 272 -4.65 3.62 -35.80
N TRP A 273 -4.44 3.79 -34.49
CA TRP A 273 -4.59 2.76 -33.49
C TRP A 273 -5.39 3.28 -32.28
N ASP A 274 -6.54 2.70 -32.02
CA ASP A 274 -7.43 3.07 -30.91
C ASP A 274 -7.76 4.58 -30.83
N ASN A 275 -7.99 5.21 -32.00
CA ASN A 275 -8.19 6.66 -32.16
C ASN A 275 -6.94 7.52 -31.89
N PHE A 276 -5.75 6.94 -31.96
CA PHE A 276 -4.49 7.66 -31.96
C PHE A 276 -3.86 7.61 -33.36
N THR A 277 -3.58 8.76 -33.95
CA THR A 277 -2.77 8.83 -35.17
C THR A 277 -1.31 8.77 -34.75
N ILE A 278 -0.60 7.73 -35.17
CA ILE A 278 0.77 7.44 -34.74
C ILE A 278 1.76 8.31 -35.49
N GLY A 279 2.60 8.99 -34.75
CA GLY A 279 3.71 9.80 -35.26
C GLY A 279 5.06 9.10 -35.17
N GLN A 280 6.10 9.91 -35.21
CA GLN A 280 7.49 9.46 -35.16
C GLN A 280 7.84 8.71 -33.86
N THR A 281 8.87 7.87 -33.94
CA THR A 281 9.45 7.24 -32.76
C THR A 281 10.31 8.27 -32.01
N LEU A 282 9.93 8.51 -30.73
CA LEU A 282 10.67 9.41 -29.85
C LEU A 282 11.87 8.73 -29.21
N PHE A 283 11.69 7.46 -28.79
CA PHE A 283 12.71 6.67 -28.14
C PHE A 283 12.49 5.18 -28.36
N ARG A 284 13.56 4.41 -28.50
CA ARG A 284 13.52 2.94 -28.54
C ARG A 284 14.43 2.39 -27.46
N GLY A 285 13.82 1.84 -26.42
CA GLY A 285 14.49 1.14 -25.34
C GLY A 285 14.67 -0.36 -25.61
N ARG A 286 15.17 -1.06 -24.61
CA ARG A 286 15.36 -2.53 -24.66
C ARG A 286 14.03 -3.28 -24.62
N TYR A 287 13.03 -2.77 -23.88
CA TYR A 287 11.78 -3.46 -23.57
C TYR A 287 10.55 -2.74 -24.12
N THR A 288 10.67 -1.45 -24.36
CA THR A 288 9.57 -0.58 -24.82
C THR A 288 10.02 0.37 -25.92
N ILE A 289 9.05 0.84 -26.69
CA ILE A 289 9.22 1.93 -27.65
C ILE A 289 8.28 3.08 -27.25
N LEU A 290 8.78 4.31 -27.34
CA LEU A 290 8.01 5.52 -27.11
C LEU A 290 7.74 6.18 -28.46
N LYS A 291 6.46 6.42 -28.80
CA LYS A 291 6.05 7.10 -30.02
C LYS A 291 5.25 8.35 -29.72
N ALA A 292 5.45 9.39 -30.51
CA ALA A 292 4.51 10.49 -30.56
C ALA A 292 3.19 9.99 -31.18
N ALA A 293 2.08 10.55 -30.75
CA ALA A 293 0.79 10.30 -31.37
C ALA A 293 -0.14 11.51 -31.15
N TYR A 294 -1.21 11.56 -31.94
CA TYR A 294 -2.27 12.54 -31.76
C TYR A 294 -3.56 11.83 -31.34
N ASP A 295 -4.07 12.14 -30.16
CA ASP A 295 -5.35 11.66 -29.67
C ASP A 295 -6.49 12.39 -30.39
N THR A 296 -7.15 11.72 -31.33
CA THR A 296 -8.21 12.33 -32.16
C THR A 296 -9.48 12.62 -31.39
N ILE A 297 -9.74 11.91 -30.27
CA ILE A 297 -10.88 12.18 -29.39
C ILE A 297 -10.55 13.29 -28.40
N GLY A 298 -9.40 13.17 -27.71
CA GLY A 298 -8.94 14.17 -26.72
C GLY A 298 -8.37 15.44 -27.34
N GLN A 299 -8.23 15.52 -28.69
CA GLN A 299 -7.71 16.65 -29.46
C GLN A 299 -6.38 17.18 -28.89
N ARG A 300 -5.43 16.28 -28.64
CA ARG A 300 -4.14 16.61 -27.99
C ARG A 300 -3.01 15.72 -28.47
N GLU A 301 -1.80 16.25 -28.40
CA GLU A 301 -0.57 15.48 -28.60
C GLU A 301 -0.27 14.64 -27.37
N VAL A 302 0.13 13.40 -27.62
CA VAL A 302 0.45 12.41 -26.57
C VAL A 302 1.72 11.65 -26.92
N ALA A 303 2.32 11.02 -25.92
CA ALA A 303 3.34 10.01 -26.11
C ALA A 303 2.79 8.64 -25.69
N MET A 304 3.01 7.63 -26.52
CA MET A 304 2.58 6.26 -26.29
C MET A 304 3.80 5.39 -25.96
N LYS A 305 3.81 4.78 -24.76
CA LYS A 305 4.82 3.80 -24.33
C LYS A 305 4.27 2.41 -24.63
N ILE A 306 4.90 1.69 -25.55
CA ILE A 306 4.42 0.43 -26.11
C ILE A 306 5.44 -0.66 -25.82
N PRO A 307 5.07 -1.80 -25.18
CA PRO A 307 5.95 -2.94 -25.00
C PRO A 307 6.43 -3.53 -26.32
N LEU A 308 7.68 -4.00 -26.37
CA LEU A 308 8.18 -4.70 -27.53
C LEU A 308 7.69 -6.16 -27.56
N PRO A 309 7.50 -6.77 -28.75
CA PRO A 309 7.01 -8.15 -28.88
C PRO A 309 7.85 -9.20 -28.14
N SER A 310 9.15 -8.95 -27.92
CA SER A 310 10.03 -9.82 -27.14
C SER A 310 9.62 -9.95 -25.67
N MET A 311 8.74 -9.07 -25.18
CA MET A 311 8.23 -9.04 -23.79
C MET A 311 6.92 -9.81 -23.62
N LEU A 312 6.39 -10.40 -24.70
CA LEU A 312 5.09 -11.08 -24.73
C LEU A 312 4.97 -12.24 -23.72
N GLN A 313 6.07 -12.87 -23.34
CA GLN A 313 6.09 -14.05 -22.46
C GLN A 313 6.73 -13.76 -21.09
N ASP A 314 7.08 -12.51 -20.82
CA ASP A 314 7.72 -12.12 -19.55
C ASP A 314 6.64 -11.59 -18.57
N GLU A 315 6.14 -12.49 -17.71
CA GLU A 315 5.13 -12.16 -16.69
C GLU A 315 5.63 -11.09 -15.70
N VAL A 316 6.94 -11.08 -15.41
CA VAL A 316 7.55 -10.10 -14.51
C VAL A 316 7.54 -8.71 -15.15
N PHE A 317 7.83 -8.65 -16.45
CA PHE A 317 7.74 -7.40 -17.21
C PHE A 317 6.29 -6.91 -17.27
N ALA A 318 5.34 -7.79 -17.58
CA ALA A 318 3.93 -7.43 -17.66
C ALA A 318 3.41 -6.86 -16.32
N ALA A 319 3.72 -7.53 -15.21
CA ALA A 319 3.36 -7.06 -13.88
C ALA A 319 4.01 -5.69 -13.54
N GLY A 320 5.28 -5.49 -13.92
CA GLY A 320 5.98 -4.21 -13.77
C GLY A 320 5.34 -3.09 -14.59
N PHE A 321 4.98 -3.37 -15.85
CA PHE A 321 4.34 -2.41 -16.75
C PHE A 321 2.94 -2.01 -16.27
N MET A 322 2.18 -2.96 -15.73
CA MET A 322 0.87 -2.69 -15.11
C MET A 322 1.02 -1.85 -13.84
N ARG A 323 2.02 -2.12 -13.03
CA ARG A 323 2.35 -1.30 -11.86
C ARG A 323 2.70 0.13 -12.24
N GLU A 324 3.52 0.30 -13.27
CA GLU A 324 3.83 1.62 -13.83
C GLU A 324 2.57 2.37 -14.26
N ALA A 325 1.63 1.70 -14.93
CA ALA A 325 0.33 2.25 -15.31
C ALA A 325 -0.43 2.78 -14.09
N TRP A 326 -0.55 1.96 -13.06
CA TRP A 326 -1.27 2.30 -11.85
C TRP A 326 -0.62 3.49 -11.11
N ILE A 327 0.70 3.47 -10.92
CA ILE A 327 1.41 4.56 -10.27
C ILE A 327 1.18 5.88 -11.01
N GLY A 328 1.36 5.87 -12.33
CA GLY A 328 1.24 7.08 -13.16
C GLY A 328 -0.17 7.67 -13.22
N THR A 329 -1.22 6.86 -12.94
CA THR A 329 -2.60 7.37 -12.79
C THR A 329 -2.91 7.83 -11.37
N ALA A 330 -2.27 7.23 -10.35
CA ALA A 330 -2.49 7.54 -8.94
C ALA A 330 -1.76 8.82 -8.47
N VAL A 331 -0.60 9.13 -9.05
CA VAL A 331 0.20 10.31 -8.68
C VAL A 331 -0.53 11.60 -9.09
N ARG A 332 -0.68 12.51 -8.14
CA ARG A 332 -1.33 13.82 -8.37
C ARG A 332 -0.36 14.99 -8.51
N GLY A 333 0.92 14.78 -8.22
CA GLY A 333 1.97 15.80 -8.30
C GLY A 333 2.21 16.31 -9.72
N SER A 334 2.53 17.59 -9.85
CA SER A 334 2.80 18.21 -11.14
C SER A 334 4.20 17.90 -11.68
N ASN A 335 5.12 17.46 -10.82
CA ASN A 335 6.53 17.21 -11.20
C ASN A 335 6.83 15.74 -11.53
N VAL A 336 5.82 14.87 -11.54
CA VAL A 336 5.93 13.46 -11.94
C VAL A 336 5.16 13.22 -13.22
N VAL A 337 5.59 12.26 -14.04
CA VAL A 337 4.84 11.82 -15.23
C VAL A 337 3.45 11.32 -14.83
N ARG A 338 2.43 11.72 -15.60
CA ARG A 338 1.06 11.24 -15.44
C ARG A 338 0.66 10.43 -16.65
N TYR A 339 0.06 9.28 -16.44
CA TYR A 339 -0.59 8.54 -17.51
C TYR A 339 -2.06 8.94 -17.62
N LEU A 340 -2.55 8.89 -18.85
CA LEU A 340 -3.95 9.16 -19.15
C LEU A 340 -4.76 7.90 -18.83
N ASP A 341 -5.79 8.07 -18.03
CA ASP A 341 -6.78 7.03 -17.81
C ASP A 341 -7.69 6.98 -19.05
N LEU A 342 -7.55 5.90 -19.81
CA LEU A 342 -8.36 5.66 -21.02
C LEU A 342 -9.42 4.62 -20.68
N PRO A 343 -10.67 4.84 -21.12
CA PRO A 343 -11.72 3.85 -20.94
C PRO A 343 -11.37 2.54 -21.69
N PRO A 344 -11.82 1.37 -21.19
CA PRO A 344 -11.47 0.07 -21.76
C PRO A 344 -11.78 -0.05 -23.26
N GLU A 345 -12.86 0.58 -23.73
CA GLU A 345 -13.30 0.56 -25.12
C GLU A 345 -12.33 1.25 -26.10
N ARG A 346 -11.43 2.08 -25.53
CA ARG A 346 -10.37 2.76 -26.29
C ARG A 346 -9.04 2.03 -26.27
N ARG A 347 -9.01 0.77 -25.86
CA ARG A 347 -7.76 -0.01 -25.74
C ARG A 347 -7.90 -1.40 -26.36
N SER A 348 -7.27 -1.62 -27.49
CA SER A 348 -7.21 -2.94 -28.14
C SER A 348 -5.93 -3.72 -27.81
N SER A 349 -4.98 -3.11 -27.09
CA SER A 349 -3.68 -3.69 -26.73
C SER A 349 -3.09 -3.00 -25.51
N LEU A 350 -2.08 -3.62 -24.90
CA LEU A 350 -1.37 -3.09 -23.74
C LEU A 350 -0.38 -1.99 -24.18
N TYR A 351 -0.66 -0.76 -23.81
CA TYR A 351 0.23 0.40 -23.93
C TYR A 351 -0.14 1.47 -22.89
N LEU A 352 0.77 2.39 -22.62
CA LEU A 352 0.52 3.55 -21.75
C LEU A 352 0.51 4.82 -22.59
N VAL A 353 -0.35 5.77 -22.22
CA VAL A 353 -0.45 7.06 -22.87
C VAL A 353 -0.22 8.16 -21.86
N MET A 354 0.62 9.13 -22.22
CA MET A 354 0.92 10.30 -21.41
C MET A 354 0.89 11.57 -22.26
N PRO A 355 0.73 12.76 -21.68
CA PRO A 355 0.93 14.00 -22.44
C PRO A 355 2.30 14.01 -23.13
N LEU A 356 2.37 14.56 -24.35
CA LEU A 356 3.65 14.77 -25.01
C LEU A 356 4.36 15.95 -24.33
N TYR A 357 5.38 15.64 -23.53
CA TYR A 357 6.22 16.65 -22.90
C TYR A 357 7.23 17.18 -23.91
N ARG A 358 7.18 18.49 -24.21
CA ARG A 358 8.14 19.19 -25.07
C ARG A 358 9.27 19.76 -24.21
N GLY A 359 10.51 19.53 -24.62
CA GLY A 359 11.69 19.96 -23.88
C GLY A 359 12.88 19.03 -24.10
N GLU A 360 13.83 19.06 -23.19
CA GLU A 360 15.02 18.20 -23.26
C GLU A 360 15.23 17.45 -21.94
N SER A 361 15.89 16.30 -21.99
CA SER A 361 16.30 15.60 -20.77
C SER A 361 17.39 16.37 -20.05
N LEU A 362 17.42 16.26 -18.71
CA LEU A 362 18.50 16.84 -17.91
C LEU A 362 19.87 16.29 -18.34
N GLU A 363 19.95 15.01 -18.78
CA GLU A 363 21.17 14.44 -19.34
C GLU A 363 21.65 15.20 -20.58
N LYS A 364 20.75 15.59 -21.48
CA LYS A 364 21.08 16.39 -22.64
C LYS A 364 21.51 17.81 -22.23
N ARG A 365 20.79 18.42 -21.28
CA ARG A 365 21.07 19.78 -20.80
C ARG A 365 22.41 19.90 -20.09
N LEU A 366 22.78 18.94 -19.23
CA LEU A 366 24.03 19.01 -18.46
C LEU A 366 25.30 18.77 -19.33
N ASN A 367 25.14 18.12 -20.50
CA ASN A 367 26.23 17.83 -21.40
C ASN A 367 26.49 18.96 -22.43
N ARG A 368 25.79 20.10 -22.34
CA ARG A 368 26.00 21.24 -23.24
C ARG A 368 26.34 22.53 -22.48
N PRO A 369 27.22 23.39 -23.03
CA PRO A 369 27.46 24.72 -22.45
C PRO A 369 26.25 25.67 -22.65
N PRO A 370 26.12 26.69 -21.79
CA PRO A 370 26.88 26.90 -20.56
C PRO A 370 26.52 25.89 -19.50
N LEU A 371 27.43 25.63 -18.53
CA LEU A 371 27.16 24.80 -17.38
C LEU A 371 25.98 25.40 -16.56
N ILE A 372 25.20 24.54 -15.94
CA ILE A 372 24.04 24.94 -15.13
C ILE A 372 24.50 25.81 -13.96
N GLY A 373 23.91 26.99 -13.85
CA GLY A 373 24.19 27.95 -12.79
C GLY A 373 23.44 27.64 -11.50
N LEU A 374 23.83 28.32 -10.41
CA LEU A 374 23.25 28.06 -9.08
C LEU A 374 21.72 28.21 -9.04
N PRO A 375 21.11 29.34 -9.52
CA PRO A 375 19.65 29.51 -9.42
C PRO A 375 18.87 28.48 -10.26
N GLU A 376 19.32 28.20 -11.50
CA GLU A 376 18.71 27.21 -12.38
C GLU A 376 18.78 25.82 -11.75
N GLY A 377 19.97 25.41 -11.30
CA GLY A 377 20.19 24.08 -10.75
C GLY A 377 19.48 23.85 -9.43
N VAL A 378 19.44 24.84 -8.53
CA VAL A 378 18.66 24.72 -7.28
C VAL A 378 17.17 24.66 -7.57
N GLY A 379 16.67 25.45 -8.54
CA GLY A 379 15.27 25.38 -8.97
C GLY A 379 14.88 23.97 -9.47
N ILE A 380 15.72 23.36 -10.32
CA ILE A 380 15.52 21.97 -10.79
C ILE A 380 15.57 20.99 -9.63
N ALA A 381 16.55 21.12 -8.73
CA ALA A 381 16.72 20.22 -7.59
C ALA A 381 15.52 20.26 -6.64
N LEU A 382 14.95 21.42 -6.38
CA LEU A 382 13.75 21.58 -5.55
C LEU A 382 12.55 20.88 -6.16
N LYS A 383 12.30 21.05 -7.46
CA LYS A 383 11.20 20.38 -8.17
C LYS A 383 11.38 18.84 -8.21
N LEU A 384 12.62 18.36 -8.30
CA LEU A 384 12.90 16.93 -8.18
C LEU A 384 12.61 16.41 -6.76
N CYS A 385 12.97 17.18 -5.73
CA CYS A 385 12.62 16.83 -4.35
C CYS A 385 11.09 16.79 -4.15
N GLU A 386 10.35 17.75 -4.72
CA GLU A 386 8.88 17.76 -4.71
C GLU A 386 8.32 16.51 -5.41
N ALA A 387 8.83 16.15 -6.59
CA ALA A 387 8.44 14.94 -7.29
C ALA A 387 8.60 13.67 -6.44
N VAL A 388 9.73 13.56 -5.73
CA VAL A 388 10.00 12.41 -4.84
C VAL A 388 9.09 12.44 -3.60
N GLN A 389 8.75 13.63 -3.08
CA GLN A 389 7.78 13.75 -1.99
C GLN A 389 6.36 13.37 -2.42
N ASP A 390 5.93 13.75 -3.64
CA ASP A 390 4.64 13.35 -4.20
C ASP A 390 4.53 11.81 -4.32
N LEU A 391 5.59 11.15 -4.73
CA LEU A 391 5.67 9.68 -4.75
C LEU A 391 5.66 9.10 -3.33
N ALA A 392 6.43 9.68 -2.42
CA ALA A 392 6.50 9.22 -1.03
C ALA A 392 5.15 9.39 -0.29
N ALA A 393 4.34 10.40 -0.64
CA ALA A 393 3.00 10.60 -0.08
C ALA A 393 2.05 9.42 -0.37
N ILE A 394 2.25 8.71 -1.48
CA ILE A 394 1.56 7.48 -1.83
C ILE A 394 2.45 6.24 -1.61
N GLN A 395 3.50 6.38 -0.77
CA GLN A 395 4.43 5.34 -0.35
C GLN A 395 5.20 4.65 -1.48
N ILE A 396 5.47 5.36 -2.55
CA ILE A 396 6.23 4.87 -3.70
C ILE A 396 7.67 5.38 -3.61
N ILE A 397 8.61 4.50 -3.92
CA ILE A 397 10.03 4.77 -4.10
C ILE A 397 10.36 4.59 -5.57
N HIS A 398 10.94 5.60 -6.22
CA HIS A 398 11.15 5.63 -7.68
C HIS A 398 12.25 4.65 -8.14
N ARG A 399 13.37 4.57 -7.42
CA ARG A 399 14.52 3.66 -7.63
C ARG A 399 15.39 3.92 -8.88
N ASP A 400 15.01 4.81 -9.77
CA ASP A 400 15.80 5.14 -10.98
C ASP A 400 15.85 6.65 -11.25
N ILE A 401 16.11 7.43 -10.19
CA ILE A 401 16.30 8.89 -10.31
C ILE A 401 17.67 9.14 -10.93
N LYS A 402 17.66 9.67 -12.16
CA LYS A 402 18.85 10.00 -12.93
C LYS A 402 18.54 11.07 -13.98
N PRO A 403 19.52 11.80 -14.51
CA PRO A 403 19.30 12.87 -15.47
C PRO A 403 18.57 12.45 -16.75
N GLU A 404 18.70 11.18 -17.18
CA GLU A 404 17.99 10.63 -18.33
C GLU A 404 16.48 10.56 -18.12
N ASN A 405 16.05 10.37 -16.87
CA ASN A 405 14.65 10.27 -16.47
C ASN A 405 14.06 11.61 -16.01
N VAL A 406 14.78 12.71 -16.17
CA VAL A 406 14.32 14.05 -15.82
C VAL A 406 14.13 14.86 -17.09
N MET A 407 12.91 15.30 -17.37
CA MET A 407 12.58 16.18 -18.48
C MET A 407 12.50 17.64 -17.99
N LEU A 408 13.23 18.51 -18.63
CA LEU A 408 13.12 19.97 -18.50
C LEU A 408 12.20 20.45 -19.60
N LEU A 409 11.06 21.02 -19.24
CA LEU A 409 10.07 21.48 -20.21
C LEU A 409 10.43 22.87 -20.73
N ASP A 410 10.11 23.13 -21.98
CA ASP A 410 10.38 24.39 -22.65
C ASP A 410 9.63 25.56 -22.02
N GLU A 411 8.49 25.26 -21.38
CA GLU A 411 7.65 26.27 -20.74
C GLU A 411 7.96 26.39 -19.24
N ARG A 412 8.29 27.61 -18.81
CA ARG A 412 8.38 28.03 -17.39
C ARG A 412 9.38 27.32 -16.50
N GLY A 413 10.40 26.63 -17.06
CA GLY A 413 11.36 25.88 -16.25
C GLY A 413 10.72 24.75 -15.44
N GLU A 414 9.64 24.16 -15.95
CA GLU A 414 8.98 23.00 -15.32
C GLU A 414 9.85 21.75 -15.48
N VAL A 415 9.71 20.84 -14.52
CA VAL A 415 10.44 19.58 -14.46
C VAL A 415 9.45 18.44 -14.39
N ARG A 416 9.75 17.33 -15.07
CA ARG A 416 8.98 16.07 -14.94
C ARG A 416 9.94 14.93 -14.69
N LEU A 417 9.71 14.21 -13.59
CA LEU A 417 10.36 12.93 -13.34
C LEU A 417 9.60 11.86 -14.11
N LEU A 418 10.30 11.17 -15.02
CA LEU A 418 9.75 10.18 -15.94
C LEU A 418 10.09 8.77 -15.49
N ASP A 419 9.48 7.77 -16.15
CA ASP A 419 9.79 6.35 -16.07
C ASP A 419 9.62 5.72 -14.68
N LEU A 420 8.40 5.30 -14.39
CA LEU A 420 8.00 4.64 -13.14
C LEU A 420 8.17 3.10 -13.21
N GLY A 421 8.82 2.57 -14.26
CA GLY A 421 8.94 1.12 -14.49
C GLY A 421 9.71 0.36 -13.42
N LEU A 422 10.59 1.03 -12.66
CA LEU A 422 11.33 0.46 -11.54
C LEU A 422 10.79 0.90 -10.18
N ALA A 423 9.69 1.65 -10.16
CA ALA A 423 9.13 2.14 -8.91
C ALA A 423 8.71 0.98 -8.00
N TYR A 424 8.98 1.16 -6.71
CA TYR A 424 8.84 0.15 -5.68
C TYR A 424 7.78 0.57 -4.66
N LEU A 425 6.90 -0.37 -4.32
CA LEU A 425 5.92 -0.19 -3.25
C LEU A 425 6.36 -1.05 -2.04
N PRO A 426 6.85 -0.44 -0.96
CA PRO A 426 7.22 -1.16 0.24
C PRO A 426 6.04 -1.98 0.78
N GLY A 427 6.27 -3.29 1.02
CA GLY A 427 5.24 -4.21 1.54
C GLY A 427 4.34 -4.87 0.48
N ILE A 428 4.36 -4.45 -0.79
CA ILE A 428 3.63 -5.10 -1.89
C ILE A 428 4.57 -5.96 -2.73
N ASP A 429 5.77 -5.48 -2.97
CA ASP A 429 6.74 -6.22 -3.78
C ASP A 429 7.33 -7.38 -2.98
N THR A 430 7.24 -8.59 -3.53
CA THR A 430 7.83 -9.79 -2.95
C THR A 430 9.36 -9.68 -2.90
N THR A 431 10.01 -10.52 -2.07
CA THR A 431 11.47 -10.58 -1.87
C THR A 431 12.27 -10.71 -3.18
N GLU A 432 11.68 -11.22 -4.26
CA GLU A 432 12.32 -11.25 -5.59
C GLU A 432 12.38 -9.88 -6.28
N ALA A 433 11.48 -8.95 -5.94
CA ALA A 433 11.52 -7.57 -6.43
C ALA A 433 12.63 -6.73 -5.75
N VAL A 434 13.27 -7.26 -4.73
CA VAL A 434 14.43 -6.65 -4.05
C VAL A 434 15.73 -6.76 -4.85
N LYS A 435 15.72 -7.44 -6.02
CA LYS A 435 16.89 -7.42 -6.91
C LYS A 435 17.26 -5.96 -7.24
N PRO A 436 18.55 -5.61 -7.18
CA PRO A 436 19.01 -4.27 -7.50
C PRO A 436 18.49 -3.87 -8.88
N GLY A 437 17.43 -3.08 -8.92
CA GLY A 437 16.89 -2.48 -10.14
C GLY A 437 17.38 -1.04 -10.23
N GLY A 438 17.68 -0.58 -11.44
CA GLY A 438 18.14 0.78 -11.68
C GLY A 438 19.58 0.85 -12.18
N THR A 439 20.04 2.08 -12.39
CA THR A 439 21.38 2.36 -12.93
C THR A 439 22.39 2.36 -11.79
N ILE A 440 23.26 1.35 -11.71
CA ILE A 440 24.22 1.09 -10.60
C ILE A 440 24.94 2.36 -10.11
N ARG A 441 25.31 3.27 -11.01
CA ARG A 441 26.04 4.51 -10.64
C ARG A 441 25.24 5.52 -9.83
N TYR A 442 23.90 5.42 -9.78
CA TYR A 442 23.02 6.26 -8.98
C TYR A 442 22.49 5.53 -7.74
N MET A 443 22.77 4.25 -7.65
CA MET A 443 22.26 3.37 -6.62
C MET A 443 22.98 3.62 -5.30
N ALA A 444 22.23 3.74 -4.23
CA ALA A 444 22.77 3.86 -2.87
C ALA A 444 23.55 2.59 -2.47
N PRO A 445 24.69 2.70 -1.75
CA PRO A 445 25.54 1.56 -1.43
C PRO A 445 24.84 0.40 -0.75
N GLU A 446 23.88 0.67 0.12
CA GLU A 446 23.12 -0.34 0.85
C GLU A 446 22.25 -1.21 -0.06
N LEU A 447 21.79 -0.68 -1.19
CA LEU A 447 21.01 -1.46 -2.17
C LEU A 447 21.86 -2.57 -2.83
N LEU A 448 23.17 -2.38 -2.94
CA LEU A 448 24.09 -3.40 -3.44
C LEU A 448 24.24 -4.58 -2.46
N HIS A 449 23.84 -4.39 -1.21
CA HIS A 449 23.85 -5.40 -0.15
C HIS A 449 22.43 -5.96 0.12
N ASN A 450 21.51 -5.80 -0.84
CA ASN A 450 20.12 -6.26 -0.75
C ASN A 450 19.32 -5.66 0.42
N VAL A 451 19.70 -4.48 0.91
CA VAL A 451 18.87 -3.73 1.85
C VAL A 451 17.70 -3.11 1.08
N PRO A 452 16.46 -3.20 1.59
CA PRO A 452 15.30 -2.62 0.91
C PRO A 452 15.45 -1.13 0.65
N ALA A 453 14.90 -0.69 -0.50
CA ALA A 453 14.87 0.73 -0.84
C ALA A 453 14.05 1.54 0.18
N SER A 454 14.46 2.76 0.44
CA SER A 454 13.88 3.67 1.43
C SER A 454 13.93 5.12 0.95
N ALA A 455 13.30 6.05 1.67
CA ALA A 455 13.42 7.48 1.40
C ALA A 455 14.89 7.96 1.38
N ARG A 456 15.76 7.35 2.19
CA ARG A 456 17.20 7.68 2.24
C ARG A 456 17.98 7.18 1.01
N THR A 457 17.52 6.13 0.33
CA THR A 457 18.11 5.68 -0.94
C THR A 457 17.75 6.65 -2.07
N GLU A 458 16.56 7.26 -2.04
CA GLU A 458 16.16 8.31 -2.98
C GLU A 458 16.98 9.60 -2.77
N VAL A 459 17.22 9.97 -1.50
CA VAL A 459 18.12 11.11 -1.19
C VAL A 459 19.49 10.92 -1.80
N TYR A 460 20.05 9.71 -1.76
CA TYR A 460 21.35 9.42 -2.40
C TYR A 460 21.28 9.58 -3.91
N ALA A 461 20.27 9.01 -4.56
CA ALA A 461 20.06 9.12 -6.02
C ALA A 461 19.85 10.58 -6.47
N LEU A 462 19.06 11.36 -5.69
CA LEU A 462 18.94 12.82 -5.87
C LEU A 462 20.31 13.51 -5.73
N GLY A 463 21.08 13.15 -4.71
CA GLY A 463 22.42 13.68 -4.47
C GLY A 463 23.35 13.47 -5.66
N VAL A 464 23.39 12.25 -6.25
CA VAL A 464 24.18 11.94 -7.44
C VAL A 464 23.69 12.73 -8.65
N THR A 465 22.36 12.79 -8.86
CA THR A 465 21.74 13.50 -9.98
C THR A 465 22.04 15.01 -9.92
N ILE A 466 21.88 15.63 -8.75
CA ILE A 466 22.15 17.06 -8.53
C ILE A 466 23.65 17.35 -8.66
N TYR A 467 24.51 16.47 -8.15
CA TYR A 467 25.96 16.61 -8.33
C TYR A 467 26.32 16.62 -9.81
N ARG A 468 25.85 15.62 -10.59
CA ARG A 468 26.11 15.54 -12.04
C ARG A 468 25.60 16.75 -12.79
N MET A 469 24.45 17.25 -12.41
CA MET A 469 23.86 18.46 -12.98
C MET A 469 24.80 19.67 -12.83
N PHE A 470 25.34 19.89 -11.64
CA PHE A 470 26.25 21.01 -11.40
C PHE A 470 27.66 20.79 -11.92
N SER A 471 28.16 19.56 -11.89
CA SER A 471 29.51 19.24 -12.37
C SER A 471 29.62 19.22 -13.89
N GLY A 472 28.51 19.24 -14.64
CA GLY A 472 28.50 19.11 -16.10
C GLY A 472 28.76 17.68 -16.56
N GLY A 473 28.24 16.67 -15.85
CA GLY A 473 28.29 15.25 -16.24
C GLY A 473 29.12 14.31 -15.36
N PRO A 474 30.30 14.71 -14.83
CA PRO A 474 31.08 13.85 -13.95
C PRO A 474 30.32 13.38 -12.71
N PHE A 475 30.67 12.17 -12.25
CA PHE A 475 30.11 11.58 -11.01
C PHE A 475 30.87 12.06 -9.77
N PRO A 476 30.25 12.04 -8.55
CA PRO A 476 30.87 12.48 -7.31
C PRO A 476 32.02 11.56 -6.83
N PHE A 477 32.18 10.40 -7.47
CA PHE A 477 33.19 9.40 -7.14
C PHE A 477 33.95 9.00 -8.39
N GLY A 478 35.28 9.12 -8.34
CA GLY A 478 36.21 8.58 -9.33
C GLY A 478 36.56 7.11 -9.00
N GLN A 479 37.48 6.53 -9.80
CA GLN A 479 37.94 5.15 -9.56
C GLN A 479 38.61 4.93 -8.20
N ARG A 480 39.19 5.96 -7.59
CA ARG A 480 39.97 5.89 -6.33
C ARG A 480 39.68 7.02 -5.34
N GLU A 481 39.01 8.09 -5.73
CA GLU A 481 38.81 9.27 -4.88
C GLU A 481 37.40 9.84 -5.00
N LYS A 482 36.90 10.43 -3.88
CA LYS A 482 35.72 11.31 -3.94
C LYS A 482 36.11 12.61 -4.65
N LEU A 483 35.28 13.08 -5.57
CA LEU A 483 35.47 14.34 -6.28
C LEU A 483 34.59 15.41 -5.63
N PRO A 484 35.14 16.32 -4.81
CA PRO A 484 34.35 17.40 -4.23
C PRO A 484 33.89 18.37 -5.31
N LEU A 485 32.63 18.80 -5.28
CA LEU A 485 32.05 19.72 -6.27
C LEU A 485 32.87 21.02 -6.38
N GLY A 486 33.37 21.57 -5.27
CA GLY A 486 34.16 22.79 -5.25
C GLY A 486 35.52 22.72 -6.00
N ARG A 487 36.04 21.52 -6.26
CA ARG A 487 37.21 21.37 -7.16
C ARG A 487 36.83 21.56 -8.64
N MET A 488 35.64 21.12 -9.02
CA MET A 488 35.19 21.18 -10.41
C MET A 488 34.46 22.50 -10.71
N ARG A 489 33.81 23.06 -9.72
CA ARG A 489 33.00 24.28 -9.82
C ARG A 489 33.33 25.25 -8.68
N PRO A 490 34.49 25.90 -8.73
CA PRO A 490 34.90 26.87 -7.71
C PRO A 490 34.03 28.13 -7.71
N ASP A 491 33.23 28.34 -8.76
CA ASP A 491 32.23 29.41 -8.90
C ASP A 491 30.97 29.17 -8.08
N LEU A 492 30.74 27.95 -7.61
CA LEU A 492 29.57 27.61 -6.79
C LEU A 492 29.88 27.78 -5.29
N PRO A 493 28.88 28.19 -4.48
CA PRO A 493 29.09 28.43 -3.06
C PRO A 493 29.39 27.11 -2.33
N ARG A 494 30.25 27.20 -1.31
CA ARG A 494 30.71 26.06 -0.50
C ARG A 494 29.57 25.26 0.13
N TRP A 495 28.49 25.94 0.53
CA TRP A 495 27.34 25.29 1.16
C TRP A 495 26.71 24.22 0.28
N LEU A 496 26.66 24.42 -1.05
CA LEU A 496 26.09 23.44 -1.98
C LEU A 496 26.90 22.13 -1.94
N GLY A 497 28.24 22.25 -1.93
CA GLY A 497 29.12 21.09 -1.79
C GLY A 497 28.88 20.31 -0.48
N LEU A 498 28.63 21.02 0.63
CA LEU A 498 28.34 20.41 1.93
C LEU A 498 26.98 19.72 1.93
N VAL A 499 25.95 20.33 1.37
CA VAL A 499 24.61 19.70 1.22
C VAL A 499 24.72 18.40 0.41
N LEU A 500 25.42 18.42 -0.71
CA LEU A 500 25.59 17.23 -1.55
C LEU A 500 26.47 16.17 -0.87
N GLN A 501 27.49 16.57 -0.12
CA GLN A 501 28.32 15.63 0.67
C GLN A 501 27.48 14.86 1.68
N ARG A 502 26.54 15.52 2.36
CA ARG A 502 25.61 14.87 3.30
C ARG A 502 24.63 13.96 2.55
N ALA A 503 24.02 14.39 1.44
CA ALA A 503 23.13 13.55 0.64
C ALA A 503 23.83 12.28 0.14
N LEU A 504 25.13 12.35 -0.16
CA LEU A 504 25.99 11.28 -0.66
C LEU A 504 26.73 10.51 0.44
N ALA A 505 26.36 10.66 1.71
CA ALA A 505 26.98 9.93 2.81
C ALA A 505 26.83 8.41 2.59
N PRO A 506 27.89 7.61 2.84
CA PRO A 506 27.84 6.15 2.64
C PRO A 506 26.78 5.49 3.51
N LYS A 507 26.65 5.91 4.76
CA LYS A 507 25.67 5.38 5.69
C LYS A 507 24.33 6.11 5.56
N PRO A 508 23.20 5.40 5.44
CA PRO A 508 21.89 6.02 5.32
C PRO A 508 21.53 6.99 6.48
N GLU A 509 21.94 6.66 7.70
CA GLU A 509 21.67 7.47 8.89
C GLU A 509 22.35 8.84 8.90
N ASP A 510 23.44 8.99 8.16
CA ASP A 510 24.18 10.26 8.03
C ASP A 510 23.58 11.18 6.96
N ARG A 511 22.65 10.68 6.13
CA ARG A 511 21.97 11.44 5.07
C ARG A 511 20.82 12.26 5.64
N TYR A 512 20.19 13.02 4.77
CA TYR A 512 18.86 13.59 5.02
C TYR A 512 17.84 12.44 5.16
N ALA A 513 16.84 12.63 6.00
CA ALA A 513 15.83 11.59 6.26
C ALA A 513 14.97 11.31 5.01
N ASP A 514 14.67 12.37 4.25
CA ASP A 514 13.83 12.33 3.05
C ASP A 514 14.17 13.48 2.09
N ALA A 515 13.50 13.49 0.94
CA ALA A 515 13.66 14.55 -0.07
C ALA A 515 13.24 15.94 0.43
N GLY A 516 12.31 16.01 1.39
CA GLY A 516 11.86 17.27 1.98
C GLY A 516 12.93 17.91 2.87
N GLU A 517 13.66 17.10 3.64
CA GLU A 517 14.80 17.60 4.42
C GLU A 517 15.92 18.11 3.51
N LEU A 518 16.20 17.41 2.41
CA LEU A 518 17.16 17.85 1.38
C LEU A 518 16.71 19.17 0.74
N ALA A 519 15.42 19.29 0.36
CA ALA A 519 14.87 20.51 -0.23
C ALA A 519 15.03 21.70 0.72
N ARG A 520 14.70 21.53 2.00
CA ARG A 520 14.89 22.58 3.01
C ARG A 520 16.35 23.01 3.14
N ALA A 521 17.27 22.06 3.10
CA ALA A 521 18.70 22.37 3.15
C ALA A 521 19.16 23.19 1.94
N LEU A 522 18.68 22.87 0.73
CA LEU A 522 18.96 23.62 -0.51
C LEU A 522 18.37 25.05 -0.45
N GLN A 523 17.11 25.18 0.02
CA GLN A 523 16.45 26.48 0.20
C GLN A 523 17.17 27.35 1.22
N THR A 524 17.53 26.78 2.37
CA THR A 524 18.26 27.49 3.42
C THR A 524 19.63 27.95 2.92
N GLY A 525 20.34 27.12 2.18
CA GLY A 525 21.63 27.47 1.57
C GLY A 525 21.47 28.62 0.57
N LEU A 526 20.43 28.61 -0.26
CA LEU A 526 20.17 29.66 -1.24
C LEU A 526 19.87 31.01 -0.57
N VAL A 527 19.11 31.02 0.53
CA VAL A 527 18.68 32.25 1.23
C VAL A 527 19.77 32.80 2.16
N GLN A 528 20.48 31.94 2.89
CA GLN A 528 21.36 32.32 3.99
C GLN A 528 22.86 32.23 3.68
N GLY A 529 23.24 31.82 2.47
CA GLY A 529 24.66 31.72 2.08
C GLY A 529 25.47 30.63 2.77
N GLY A 530 24.84 29.72 3.54
CA GLY A 530 25.38 28.41 3.82
C GLY A 530 26.16 28.12 5.08
N GLU A 531 26.42 29.02 5.99
CA GLU A 531 27.16 28.69 7.23
C GLU A 531 26.36 27.82 8.22
N ARG A 532 25.01 27.82 8.16
CA ARG A 532 24.15 27.08 9.09
C ARG A 532 23.58 25.73 8.57
N VAL A 533 23.83 25.39 7.32
CA VAL A 533 23.17 24.24 6.66
C VAL A 533 23.64 22.86 7.16
N ASN A 534 24.78 22.81 7.84
CA ASN A 534 25.40 21.53 8.21
C ASN A 534 25.61 21.29 9.72
N GLN A 535 24.86 21.97 10.57
CA GLN A 535 24.85 21.52 11.98
C GLN A 535 24.00 20.23 12.06
N PRO A 536 24.60 19.08 12.42
CA PRO A 536 23.82 17.87 12.66
C PRO A 536 22.80 18.14 13.78
N LEU A 537 21.59 17.64 13.62
CA LEU A 537 20.54 17.67 14.67
C LEU A 537 21.06 17.15 16.03
N ALA A 538 22.07 16.28 16.02
CA ALA A 538 22.78 15.82 17.20
C ALA A 538 23.57 16.93 17.92
N GLN A 539 24.11 17.93 17.20
CA GLN A 539 24.81 19.07 17.81
C GLN A 539 23.83 20.12 18.36
N LEU A 540 22.69 20.33 17.74
CA LEU A 540 21.62 21.17 18.30
C LEU A 540 21.05 20.55 19.59
N ARG A 541 20.81 19.25 19.63
CA ARG A 541 20.39 18.54 20.84
C ARG A 541 21.51 18.50 21.90
N ALA A 542 22.78 18.40 21.51
CA ALA A 542 23.90 18.44 22.43
C ALA A 542 24.08 19.84 23.04
N SER A 543 23.87 20.92 22.27
CA SER A 543 23.91 22.28 22.80
C SER A 543 22.73 22.58 23.73
N GLU A 544 21.52 22.13 23.44
CA GLU A 544 20.38 22.21 24.35
C GLU A 544 20.60 21.41 25.62
N LEU A 545 21.07 20.17 25.50
CA LEU A 545 21.46 19.34 26.68
C LEU A 545 22.56 19.99 27.51
N TYR A 546 23.52 20.66 26.87
CA TYR A 546 24.57 21.38 27.57
C TYR A 546 24.00 22.59 28.33
N VAL A 547 23.12 23.38 27.71
CA VAL A 547 22.44 24.51 28.36
C VAL A 547 21.61 24.01 29.55
N TRP A 548 20.85 22.94 29.41
CA TRP A 548 20.08 22.36 30.51
C TRP A 548 20.97 21.84 31.63
N ARG A 549 22.11 21.23 31.34
CA ARG A 549 23.08 20.79 32.34
C ARG A 549 23.72 21.96 33.11
N VAL A 550 24.05 23.04 32.40
CA VAL A 550 24.58 24.25 33.04
C VAL A 550 23.52 24.92 33.91
N LEU A 551 22.28 25.05 33.45
CA LEU A 551 21.18 25.57 34.27
C LEU A 551 20.92 24.69 35.50
N THR A 552 20.91 23.38 35.35
CA THR A 552 20.71 22.45 36.48
C THR A 552 21.85 22.57 37.49
N ALA A 553 23.11 22.71 37.06
CA ALA A 553 24.25 22.93 37.94
C ALA A 553 24.17 24.27 38.69
N LEU A 554 23.74 25.33 37.99
CA LEU A 554 23.53 26.66 38.62
C LEU A 554 22.40 26.63 39.65
N PHE A 555 21.29 25.96 39.36
CA PHE A 555 20.19 25.77 40.30
C PHE A 555 20.61 24.94 41.52
N ALA A 556 21.37 23.86 41.31
CA ALA A 556 21.86 23.00 42.38
C ALA A 556 22.84 23.74 43.30
N THR A 557 23.76 24.53 42.72
CA THR A 557 24.69 25.35 43.52
C THR A 557 23.98 26.47 44.26
N GLY A 558 23.01 27.14 43.65
CA GLY A 558 22.18 28.16 44.31
C GLY A 558 21.33 27.57 45.45
N PHE A 559 20.75 26.40 45.25
CA PHE A 559 19.97 25.69 46.25
C PHE A 559 20.88 25.24 47.44
N LEU A 560 22.06 24.72 47.14
CA LEU A 560 23.03 24.33 48.16
C LEU A 560 23.54 25.55 48.98
N TYR A 561 23.75 26.70 48.30
CA TYR A 561 24.10 27.94 48.94
C TYR A 561 23.00 28.45 49.90
N LEU A 562 21.72 28.39 49.46
CA LEU A 562 20.59 28.75 50.32
C LEU A 562 20.42 27.80 51.51
N LEU A 563 20.69 26.50 51.33
CA LEU A 563 20.66 25.50 52.40
C LEU A 563 21.77 25.72 53.45
N LEU A 564 22.94 26.20 53.01
CA LEU A 564 24.10 26.41 53.92
C LEU A 564 24.11 27.77 54.61
N HIS A 565 23.42 28.80 54.05
CA HIS A 565 23.47 30.18 54.53
C HIS A 565 22.09 30.79 54.86
N GLY A 566 21.02 29.99 54.71
CA GLY A 566 19.66 30.39 55.07
C GLY A 566 19.38 30.11 56.55
N HIS A 567 19.81 30.99 57.40
CA HIS A 567 19.33 31.13 58.77
C HIS A 567 18.59 32.44 58.91
#